data_1a5586a376d2dbbb5399e0806c6f98c2
#
_entry.id   1a5586a376d2dbbb5399e0806c6f98c2
#
_cell.length_a   1.000
_cell.length_b   1.000
_cell.length_c   1.000
_cell.angle_alpha   90.00
_cell.angle_beta   90.00
_cell.angle_gamma   90.00
#
_symmetry.space_group_name_H-M   'P 1'
#
loop_
_entity.id
_entity.type
_entity.pdbx_description
1 polymer ?
#
loop_
_entity_poly.entity_id
_entity_poly.type
_entity_poly.pdbx_seq_one_letter_code
_entity_poly.pdbx_strand_id
1 'polypeptide(L)'
;MSLAIEEQEICINAMRDEDFATAYCSDRTWITKFDKLVEKSPDLFKVIAETDCGKTYKFPKRLISIRSSIVTRELTEEQKQLAAERLRNAREQKQNI
;
A
#
# COMPACT_ATOMS: atom_id res chain seq x y z
N MET A 1 13.86 17.02 -11.08
CA MET A 1 13.35 16.77 -12.44
C MET A 1 12.22 15.73 -12.36
N SER A 2 11.06 16.01 -12.90
CA SER A 2 9.96 15.05 -12.88
C SER A 2 9.99 14.17 -14.13
N LEU A 3 9.83 12.86 -13.92
CA LEU A 3 9.74 11.91 -15.02
C LEU A 3 8.35 11.96 -15.66
N ALA A 4 8.29 11.65 -16.96
CA ALA A 4 7.00 11.42 -17.62
C ALA A 4 6.31 10.22 -16.98
N ILE A 5 4.97 10.17 -17.04
CA ILE A 5 4.20 9.09 -16.43
C ILE A 5 4.65 7.71 -16.92
N GLU A 6 4.97 7.58 -18.20
CA GLU A 6 5.43 6.35 -18.80
C GLU A 6 6.85 5.93 -18.39
N GLU A 7 7.61 6.85 -17.78
CA GLU A 7 8.95 6.59 -17.25
C GLU A 7 8.95 6.30 -15.76
N GLN A 8 7.82 6.55 -15.09
CA GLN A 8 7.69 6.31 -13.66
C GLN A 8 7.43 4.82 -13.41
N GLU A 9 8.16 4.26 -12.46
CA GLU A 9 8.09 2.83 -12.20
C GLU A 9 8.30 2.50 -10.72
N ILE A 10 7.92 1.27 -10.37
CA ILE A 10 8.31 0.64 -9.12
C ILE A 10 9.03 -0.65 -9.46
N CYS A 11 10.17 -0.87 -8.82
CA CYS A 11 10.96 -2.08 -9.00
C CYS A 11 11.30 -2.67 -7.63
N ILE A 12 10.80 -3.88 -7.36
CA ILE A 12 11.03 -4.57 -6.09
C ILE A 12 12.01 -5.71 -6.34
N ASN A 13 13.09 -5.74 -5.60
CA ASN A 13 14.10 -6.79 -5.66
C ASN A 13 14.17 -7.52 -4.33
N ALA A 14 14.09 -8.85 -4.40
CA ALA A 14 14.20 -9.69 -3.22
C ALA A 14 15.05 -10.91 -3.56
N MET A 15 16.08 -11.15 -2.75
CA MET A 15 16.98 -12.30 -2.93
C MET A 15 16.53 -13.42 -2.01
N ARG A 16 16.69 -14.66 -2.47
CA ARG A 16 16.26 -15.83 -1.72
C ARG A 16 17.02 -16.00 -0.39
N ASP A 17 18.29 -15.64 -0.39
CA ASP A 17 19.19 -15.79 0.78
C ASP A 17 19.16 -14.58 1.72
N GLU A 18 18.36 -13.55 1.40
CA GLU A 18 18.25 -12.36 2.24
C GLU A 18 16.86 -12.26 2.85
N ASP A 19 16.78 -11.70 4.04
CA ASP A 19 15.52 -11.49 4.75
C ASP A 19 14.84 -10.16 4.36
N PHE A 20 15.57 -9.29 3.68
CA PHE A 20 15.11 -7.97 3.30
C PHE A 20 14.94 -7.85 1.80
N ALA A 21 13.99 -7.02 1.40
CA ALA A 21 13.78 -6.63 0.02
C ALA A 21 14.07 -5.15 -0.13
N THR A 22 14.33 -4.73 -1.37
CA THR A 22 14.48 -3.32 -1.70
C THR A 22 13.47 -2.95 -2.77
N ALA A 23 12.91 -1.73 -2.68
CA ALA A 23 11.97 -1.20 -3.65
C ALA A 23 12.46 0.15 -4.14
N TYR A 24 12.76 0.24 -5.42
CA TYR A 24 13.05 1.52 -6.07
C TYR A 24 11.75 2.06 -6.65
N CYS A 25 11.40 3.27 -6.26
CA CYS A 25 10.17 3.91 -6.68
C CYS A 25 10.46 5.27 -7.32
N SER A 26 10.06 5.45 -8.57
CA SER A 26 10.03 6.76 -9.23
C SER A 26 8.59 7.20 -9.49
N ASP A 27 7.62 6.33 -9.26
CA ASP A 27 6.19 6.64 -9.34
C ASP A 27 5.76 7.39 -8.07
N ARG A 28 5.21 8.58 -8.22
CA ARG A 28 4.79 9.43 -7.09
C ARG A 28 3.77 8.76 -6.18
N THR A 29 2.85 8.00 -6.75
CA THR A 29 1.85 7.28 -5.97
C THR A 29 2.50 6.28 -5.03
N TRP A 30 3.47 5.51 -5.53
CA TRP A 30 4.19 4.52 -4.75
C TRP A 30 5.15 5.17 -3.75
N ILE A 31 5.79 6.28 -4.10
CA ILE A 31 6.63 7.05 -3.18
C ILE A 31 5.79 7.51 -1.98
N THR A 32 4.60 8.06 -2.24
CA THR A 32 3.69 8.49 -1.17
C THR A 32 3.29 7.33 -0.27
N LYS A 33 2.97 6.17 -0.84
CA LYS A 33 2.61 4.97 -0.07
C LYS A 33 3.76 4.49 0.80
N PHE A 34 4.97 4.40 0.24
CA PHE A 34 6.13 3.96 1.01
C PHE A 34 6.55 4.97 2.07
N ASP A 35 6.48 6.27 1.78
CA ASP A 35 6.78 7.31 2.76
C ASP A 35 5.83 7.22 3.97
N LYS A 36 4.55 6.94 3.74
CA LYS A 36 3.59 6.70 4.82
C LYS A 36 3.94 5.46 5.63
N LEU A 37 4.41 4.40 4.97
CA LEU A 37 4.84 3.18 5.65
C LEU A 37 6.09 3.42 6.49
N VAL A 38 7.04 4.21 6.00
CA VAL A 38 8.23 4.61 6.76
C VAL A 38 7.83 5.41 8.00
N GLU A 39 6.88 6.33 7.85
CA GLU A 39 6.39 7.13 8.95
C GLU A 39 5.65 6.29 10.00
N LYS A 40 4.84 5.35 9.53
CA LYS A 40 4.05 4.48 10.40
C LYS A 40 4.89 3.40 11.08
N SER A 41 5.86 2.83 10.37
CA SER A 41 6.68 1.71 10.86
C SER A 41 8.15 1.96 10.52
N PRO A 42 8.81 2.93 11.17
CA PRO A 42 10.21 3.27 10.85
C PRO A 42 11.20 2.15 11.17
N ASP A 43 10.82 1.20 12.00
CA ASP A 43 11.66 0.02 12.30
C ASP A 43 11.68 -0.99 11.17
N LEU A 44 10.62 -1.03 10.35
CA LEU A 44 10.46 -1.99 9.27
C LEU A 44 10.82 -1.41 7.91
N PHE A 45 10.45 -0.16 7.65
CA PHE A 45 10.66 0.50 6.37
C PHE A 45 11.68 1.61 6.51
N LYS A 46 12.72 1.57 5.68
CA LYS A 46 13.80 2.58 5.71
C LYS A 46 14.11 3.07 4.32
N VAL A 47 14.38 4.36 4.20
CA VAL A 47 14.90 4.95 2.95
C VAL A 47 16.40 4.76 2.96
N ILE A 48 16.93 3.99 2.00
CA ILE A 48 18.37 3.71 1.90
C ILE A 48 19.07 4.51 0.81
N ALA A 49 18.30 5.03 -0.14
CA ALA A 49 18.85 5.87 -1.20
C ALA A 49 17.76 6.83 -1.68
N GLU A 50 18.16 8.01 -2.08
CA GLU A 50 17.27 9.03 -2.61
C GLU A 50 17.97 9.71 -3.79
N THR A 51 17.26 9.79 -4.92
CA THR A 51 17.73 10.46 -6.14
C THR A 51 16.73 11.54 -6.52
N ASP A 52 17.08 12.37 -7.51
CA ASP A 52 16.18 13.40 -8.04
C ASP A 52 14.89 12.82 -8.62
N CYS A 53 14.95 11.56 -9.08
CA CYS A 53 13.84 10.91 -9.77
C CYS A 53 13.06 9.94 -8.87
N GLY A 54 13.63 9.48 -7.76
CA GLY A 54 12.98 8.47 -6.95
C GLY A 54 13.70 8.15 -5.65
N LYS A 55 13.15 7.18 -4.92
CA LYS A 55 13.69 6.73 -3.65
C LYS A 55 13.79 5.22 -3.63
N THR A 56 14.78 4.70 -2.90
CA THR A 56 14.92 3.27 -2.65
C THR A 56 14.63 2.99 -1.18
N TYR A 57 13.73 2.05 -0.94
CA TYR A 57 13.30 1.64 0.40
C TYR A 57 13.77 0.23 0.69
N LYS A 58 14.07 -0.05 1.95
CA LYS A 58 14.40 -1.40 2.42
C LYS A 58 13.38 -1.82 3.46
N PHE A 59 12.89 -3.06 3.34
CA PHE A 59 11.86 -3.58 4.23
C PHE A 59 11.96 -5.11 4.29
N PRO A 60 11.35 -5.77 5.31
CA PRO A 60 11.38 -7.23 5.38
C PRO A 60 10.69 -7.88 4.18
N LYS A 61 11.35 -8.83 3.56
CA LYS A 61 10.86 -9.55 2.37
C LYS A 61 9.51 -10.22 2.62
N ARG A 62 9.27 -10.72 3.82
CA ARG A 62 8.02 -11.39 4.19
C ARG A 62 6.78 -10.48 4.11
N LEU A 63 6.98 -9.16 4.01
CA LEU A 63 5.88 -8.22 3.86
C LEU A 63 5.39 -8.12 2.42
N ILE A 64 6.09 -8.72 1.46
CA ILE A 64 5.63 -8.79 0.08
C ILE A 64 4.51 -9.81 0.00
N SER A 65 3.35 -9.37 -0.49
CA SER A 65 2.19 -10.24 -0.67
C SER A 65 1.72 -10.17 -2.12
N ILE A 66 1.60 -11.33 -2.73
CA ILE A 66 1.12 -11.44 -4.11
C ILE A 66 -0.25 -12.12 -4.06
N ARG A 67 -1.22 -11.46 -4.66
CA ARG A 67 -2.61 -11.95 -4.65
C ARG A 67 -2.93 -12.64 -5.97
N SER A 68 -3.74 -13.69 -5.89
CA SER A 68 -4.15 -14.47 -7.06
C SER A 68 -5.28 -13.83 -7.86
N SER A 69 -5.92 -12.81 -7.32
CA SER A 69 -7.04 -12.14 -7.97
C SER A 69 -7.01 -10.65 -7.69
N ILE A 70 -7.63 -9.88 -8.59
CA ILE A 70 -7.78 -8.45 -8.42
C ILE A 70 -8.97 -8.22 -7.48
N VAL A 71 -8.69 -7.56 -6.35
CA VAL A 71 -9.74 -7.13 -5.43
C VAL A 71 -10.22 -5.77 -5.88
N THR A 72 -11.40 -5.73 -6.50
CA THR A 72 -12.02 -4.46 -6.88
C THR A 72 -12.78 -3.90 -5.68
N ARG A 73 -12.79 -2.57 -5.56
CA ARG A 73 -13.55 -1.90 -4.50
C ARG A 73 -15.04 -1.83 -4.80
N GLU A 74 -15.46 -2.29 -5.98
CA GLU A 74 -16.86 -2.36 -6.33
C GLU A 74 -17.52 -3.49 -5.56
N LEU A 75 -18.36 -3.12 -4.61
CA LEU A 75 -19.16 -4.07 -3.86
C LEU A 75 -20.31 -4.53 -4.74
N THR A 76 -20.65 -5.81 -4.65
CA THR A 76 -21.89 -6.31 -5.27
C THR A 76 -23.09 -5.64 -4.57
N GLU A 77 -24.25 -5.63 -5.23
CA GLU A 77 -25.44 -5.02 -4.64
C GLU A 77 -25.79 -5.66 -3.30
N GLU A 78 -25.63 -6.98 -3.18
CA GLU A 78 -25.83 -7.68 -1.91
C GLU A 78 -24.92 -7.16 -0.82
N GLN A 79 -23.63 -6.95 -1.13
CA GLN A 79 -22.67 -6.42 -0.16
C GLN A 79 -23.00 -4.98 0.21
N LYS A 80 -23.45 -4.17 -0.75
CA LYS A 80 -23.89 -2.80 -0.47
C LYS A 80 -25.09 -2.78 0.46
N GLN A 81 -26.06 -3.67 0.22
CA GLN A 81 -27.25 -3.79 1.06
C GLN A 81 -26.90 -4.23 2.48
N LEU A 82 -26.01 -5.21 2.62
CA LEU A 82 -25.55 -5.67 3.93
C LEU A 82 -24.80 -4.57 4.69
N ALA A 83 -23.96 -3.80 4.00
CA ALA A 83 -23.27 -2.68 4.62
C ALA A 83 -24.26 -1.59 5.06
N ALA A 84 -25.26 -1.32 4.25
CA ALA A 84 -26.32 -0.33 4.59
C ALA A 84 -27.13 -0.79 5.78
N GLU A 85 -27.49 -2.08 5.85
CA GLU A 85 -28.23 -2.66 6.99
C GLU A 85 -27.41 -2.57 8.27
N ARG A 86 -26.11 -2.89 8.21
CA ARG A 86 -25.22 -2.79 9.37
C ARG A 86 -25.15 -1.37 9.91
N LEU A 87 -25.05 -0.38 9.03
CA LEU A 87 -25.04 1.02 9.43
C LEU A 87 -26.36 1.44 10.03
N ARG A 88 -27.48 0.98 9.47
CA ARG A 88 -28.82 1.27 9.99
C ARG A 88 -29.01 0.66 11.37
N ASN A 89 -28.64 -0.59 11.56
CA ASN A 89 -28.72 -1.28 12.84
C ASN A 89 -27.85 -0.60 13.91
N ALA A 90 -26.66 -0.17 13.55
CA ALA A 90 -25.79 0.56 14.46
C ALA A 90 -26.39 1.89 14.89
N ARG A 91 -27.08 2.60 13.99
CA ARG A 91 -27.78 3.85 14.31
C ARG A 91 -28.96 3.60 15.23
N GLU A 92 -29.76 2.57 14.98
CA GLU A 92 -30.90 2.19 15.81
C GLU A 92 -30.46 1.83 17.22
N GLN A 93 -29.37 1.07 17.36
CA GLN A 93 -28.83 0.73 18.67
C GLN A 93 -28.35 1.96 19.45
N LYS A 94 -27.80 2.97 18.79
CA LYS A 94 -27.40 4.22 19.42
C LYS A 94 -28.57 5.06 19.86
N GLN A 95 -29.71 4.98 19.15
CA GLN A 95 -30.91 5.74 19.50
C GLN A 95 -31.69 5.12 20.66
N ASN A 96 -31.50 3.85 20.93
CA ASN A 96 -32.21 3.14 21.97
C ASN A 96 -31.49 3.14 23.33
N ILE A 97 -30.43 3.91 23.46
CA ILE A 97 -29.70 4.04 24.74
C ILE A 97 -30.16 5.29 25.50
#